data_72c2240e149f375ee97a21315f8050b2
#
_entry.id   72c2240e149f375ee97a21315f8050b2
#
_cell.length_a   1.000
_cell.length_b   1.000
_cell.length_c   1.000
_cell.angle_alpha   90.00
_cell.angle_beta   90.00
_cell.angle_gamma   90.00
#
_symmetry.space_group_name_H-M   'P 1'
#
loop_
_entity.id
_entity.type
_entity.pdbx_description
1 polymer ?
#
loop_
_entity_poly.entity_id
_entity_poly.type
_entity_poly.pdbx_seq_one_letter_code
_entity_poly.pdbx_strand_id
1 'polypeptide(L)'
;MESILLDIAPVVEEAKDYVNGLDTLWVLLGAMLVFWMQPGFALVEAGLTRAKNTANILMKNFCDFMCGSVLYWVAGFSIMYGVGNGFIGWDGFCFIGSDSNVPAEATFIFQTVFCATAATIVSGAMAERTKFSMYFVYSIVISLIIYPIEGHWSWGGGWLSELGFHDFAGSTVVHLCGGVLALAGAIVLGPRVGKYGKDGKSKAIPGHSLTLCALGVFCLWVGWFGFNPCSTVAATGFDNATSMSHVFVTTNMAAATGGIAALVYTWVIDGKPSLSMVCNGILAGLVGITAGCDCVPVWAAALIGVITSVIMCFSVSFLDKKCHIDDPVGAVSVHGVGGIVGTVLTGVFCDTAINGTEASIGVQTIGALAVGAFAFVLGYIVFIIIKKTHGLRVEKRIEEEGLDVYEHGEACYN
;
A
#
# COMPACT_ATOMS: atom_id res chain seq x y z
N MET A 1 -51.10 5.85 -19.13
CA MET A 1 -49.92 5.82 -18.22
C MET A 1 -49.12 4.52 -18.39
N GLU A 2 -49.75 3.34 -18.41
CA GLU A 2 -49.12 2.03 -18.65
C GLU A 2 -48.43 1.93 -20.03
N SER A 3 -49.05 2.45 -21.09
CA SER A 3 -48.43 2.43 -22.45
C SER A 3 -47.17 3.27 -22.55
N ILE A 4 -47.11 4.41 -21.86
CA ILE A 4 -45.91 5.27 -21.80
C ILE A 4 -44.78 4.57 -21.04
N LEU A 5 -45.10 3.86 -19.96
CA LEU A 5 -44.10 3.11 -19.20
C LEU A 5 -43.50 1.94 -20.02
N LEU A 6 -44.31 1.29 -20.86
CA LEU A 6 -43.84 0.23 -21.75
C LEU A 6 -42.94 0.76 -22.87
N ASP A 7 -43.18 1.98 -23.37
CA ASP A 7 -42.39 2.60 -24.43
C ASP A 7 -41.03 3.12 -23.95
N ILE A 8 -40.89 3.49 -22.65
CA ILE A 8 -39.64 4.00 -22.10
C ILE A 8 -38.77 2.90 -21.46
N ALA A 9 -39.34 1.74 -21.12
CA ALA A 9 -38.61 0.66 -20.48
C ALA A 9 -37.36 0.20 -21.23
N PRO A 10 -37.40 -0.02 -22.58
CA PRO A 10 -36.20 -0.38 -23.35
C PRO A 10 -35.13 0.71 -23.32
N VAL A 11 -35.50 1.98 -23.36
CA VAL A 11 -34.57 3.11 -23.33
C VAL A 11 -33.89 3.22 -21.97
N VAL A 12 -34.62 2.94 -20.90
CA VAL A 12 -34.06 2.91 -19.52
C VAL A 12 -33.10 1.73 -19.34
N GLU A 13 -33.42 0.57 -19.91
CA GLU A 13 -32.55 -0.61 -19.84
C GLU A 13 -31.25 -0.41 -20.64
N GLU A 14 -31.35 0.11 -21.88
CA GLU A 14 -30.19 0.49 -22.70
C GLU A 14 -29.32 1.53 -21.98
N ALA A 15 -29.92 2.52 -21.32
CA ALA A 15 -29.17 3.51 -20.55
C ALA A 15 -28.42 2.90 -19.37
N LYS A 16 -29.00 1.90 -18.67
CA LYS A 16 -28.32 1.18 -17.60
C LYS A 16 -27.11 0.39 -18.11
N ASP A 17 -27.24 -0.24 -19.26
CA ASP A 17 -26.14 -1.00 -19.87
C ASP A 17 -24.95 -0.08 -20.19
N TYR A 18 -25.16 1.13 -20.68
CA TYR A 18 -24.11 2.11 -20.86
C TYR A 18 -23.46 2.54 -19.54
N VAL A 19 -24.25 2.79 -18.51
CA VAL A 19 -23.77 3.15 -17.16
C VAL A 19 -22.86 2.04 -16.64
N ASN A 20 -23.36 0.81 -16.63
CA ASN A 20 -22.61 -0.34 -16.12
C ASN A 20 -21.33 -0.58 -16.93
N GLY A 21 -21.35 -0.40 -18.25
CA GLY A 21 -20.20 -0.55 -19.11
C GLY A 21 -19.08 0.47 -18.81
N LEU A 22 -19.43 1.75 -18.62
CA LEU A 22 -18.46 2.80 -18.30
C LEU A 22 -17.90 2.63 -16.88
N ASP A 23 -18.73 2.31 -15.92
CA ASP A 23 -18.28 2.07 -14.54
C ASP A 23 -17.36 0.84 -14.46
N THR A 24 -17.69 -0.23 -15.21
CA THR A 24 -16.82 -1.40 -15.34
C THR A 24 -15.48 -1.05 -15.98
N LEU A 25 -15.48 -0.27 -17.06
CA LEU A 25 -14.24 0.18 -17.71
C LEU A 25 -13.37 0.99 -16.75
N TRP A 26 -13.98 1.85 -15.93
CA TRP A 26 -13.29 2.65 -14.92
C TRP A 26 -12.61 1.78 -13.86
N VAL A 27 -13.32 0.80 -13.32
CA VAL A 27 -12.79 -0.15 -12.32
C VAL A 27 -11.65 -0.99 -12.91
N LEU A 28 -11.79 -1.49 -14.14
CA LEU A 28 -10.74 -2.25 -14.82
C LEU A 28 -9.52 -1.39 -15.16
N LEU A 29 -9.71 -0.13 -15.56
CA LEU A 29 -8.60 0.82 -15.73
C LEU A 29 -7.87 1.04 -14.40
N GLY A 30 -8.61 1.18 -13.30
CA GLY A 30 -8.04 1.24 -11.96
C GLY A 30 -7.22 0.01 -11.62
N ALA A 31 -7.75 -1.18 -11.86
CA ALA A 31 -7.02 -2.43 -11.66
C ALA A 31 -5.71 -2.48 -12.46
N MET A 32 -5.72 -2.05 -13.73
CA MET A 32 -4.53 -1.96 -14.58
C MET A 32 -3.51 -0.97 -14.04
N LEU A 33 -3.94 0.22 -13.61
CA LEU A 33 -3.05 1.25 -13.07
C LEU A 33 -2.46 0.84 -11.73
N VAL A 34 -3.22 0.17 -10.85
CA VAL A 34 -2.68 -0.37 -9.60
C VAL A 34 -1.75 -1.56 -9.85
N PHE A 35 -2.06 -2.43 -10.83
CA PHE A 35 -1.10 -3.46 -11.28
C PHE A 35 0.21 -2.81 -11.77
N TRP A 36 0.14 -1.68 -12.49
CA TRP A 36 1.31 -0.92 -12.92
C TRP A 36 2.18 -0.42 -11.77
N MET A 37 1.66 -0.41 -10.53
CA MET A 37 2.48 -0.10 -9.35
C MET A 37 3.46 -1.23 -9.01
N GLN A 38 3.24 -2.48 -9.45
CA GLN A 38 4.17 -3.59 -9.19
C GLN A 38 5.55 -3.36 -9.81
N PRO A 39 5.69 -3.02 -11.11
CA PRO A 39 6.98 -2.59 -11.65
C PRO A 39 7.51 -1.31 -10.96
N GLY A 40 6.64 -0.43 -10.50
CA GLY A 40 7.05 0.75 -9.71
C GLY A 40 7.76 0.37 -8.41
N PHE A 41 7.16 -0.51 -7.60
CA PHE A 41 7.78 -1.06 -6.39
C PHE A 41 9.09 -1.79 -6.71
N ALA A 42 9.08 -2.67 -7.71
CA ALA A 42 10.27 -3.41 -8.14
C ALA A 42 11.44 -2.48 -8.49
N LEU A 43 11.18 -1.38 -9.21
CA LEU A 43 12.18 -0.39 -9.58
C LEU A 43 12.69 0.42 -8.37
N VAL A 44 11.80 0.84 -7.46
CA VAL A 44 12.20 1.55 -6.22
C VAL A 44 13.07 0.65 -5.35
N GLU A 45 12.62 -0.57 -5.09
CA GLU A 45 13.34 -1.52 -4.26
C GLU A 45 14.69 -1.91 -4.88
N ALA A 46 14.71 -2.27 -6.17
CA ALA A 46 15.95 -2.58 -6.87
C ALA A 46 16.93 -1.40 -6.83
N GLY A 47 16.44 -0.19 -7.09
CA GLY A 47 17.27 1.01 -7.09
C GLY A 47 17.88 1.36 -5.74
N LEU A 48 17.14 1.15 -4.64
CA LEU A 48 17.57 1.47 -3.27
C LEU A 48 18.34 0.32 -2.59
N THR A 49 18.48 -0.83 -3.23
CA THR A 49 19.25 -1.98 -2.75
C THR A 49 20.53 -2.19 -3.58
N ARG A 50 21.41 -3.09 -3.13
CA ARG A 50 22.68 -3.38 -3.83
C ARG A 50 22.44 -4.28 -5.03
N ALA A 51 23.15 -4.01 -6.13
CA ALA A 51 23.02 -4.69 -7.44
C ALA A 51 23.00 -6.22 -7.38
N LYS A 52 23.78 -6.80 -6.48
CA LYS A 52 23.91 -8.26 -6.27
C LYS A 52 22.67 -8.95 -5.67
N ASN A 53 21.59 -8.19 -5.42
CA ASN A 53 20.32 -8.69 -4.90
C ASN A 53 19.14 -8.32 -5.81
N THR A 54 19.39 -7.84 -7.03
CA THR A 54 18.34 -7.30 -7.92
C THR A 54 17.41 -8.40 -8.42
N ALA A 55 17.93 -9.58 -8.83
CA ALA A 55 17.10 -10.71 -9.24
C ALA A 55 16.21 -11.20 -8.09
N ASN A 56 16.76 -11.26 -6.87
CA ASN A 56 15.99 -11.59 -5.68
C ASN A 56 14.87 -10.59 -5.41
N ILE A 57 15.11 -9.28 -5.56
CA ILE A 57 14.09 -8.24 -5.41
C ILE A 57 12.97 -8.41 -6.44
N LEU A 58 13.32 -8.56 -7.73
CA LEU A 58 12.34 -8.71 -8.80
C LEU A 58 11.50 -9.99 -8.60
N MET A 59 12.13 -11.09 -8.23
CA MET A 59 11.44 -12.35 -7.96
C MET A 59 10.47 -12.24 -6.78
N LYS A 60 10.81 -11.49 -5.72
CA LYS A 60 9.91 -11.23 -4.60
C LYS A 60 8.67 -10.43 -5.04
N ASN A 61 8.86 -9.39 -5.84
CA ASN A 61 7.74 -8.59 -6.35
C ASN A 61 6.79 -9.43 -7.24
N PHE A 62 7.33 -10.29 -8.11
CA PHE A 62 6.50 -11.26 -8.85
C PHE A 62 5.78 -12.22 -7.91
N CYS A 63 6.47 -12.71 -6.88
CA CYS A 63 5.91 -13.63 -5.90
C CYS A 63 4.71 -13.02 -5.17
N ASP A 64 4.79 -11.76 -4.73
CA ASP A 64 3.70 -11.08 -4.05
C ASP A 64 2.46 -10.98 -4.92
N PHE A 65 2.63 -10.61 -6.18
CA PHE A 65 1.49 -10.52 -7.09
C PHE A 65 0.90 -11.90 -7.42
N MET A 66 1.74 -12.91 -7.69
CA MET A 66 1.27 -14.28 -7.96
C MET A 66 0.57 -14.88 -6.76
N CYS A 67 1.17 -14.78 -5.57
CA CYS A 67 0.54 -15.26 -4.33
C CYS A 67 -0.72 -14.48 -4.00
N GLY A 68 -0.66 -13.16 -4.06
CA GLY A 68 -1.81 -12.30 -3.87
C GLY A 68 -2.98 -12.69 -4.76
N SER A 69 -2.73 -12.85 -6.07
CA SER A 69 -3.78 -13.22 -7.01
C SER A 69 -4.41 -14.59 -6.71
N VAL A 70 -3.58 -15.62 -6.49
CA VAL A 70 -4.09 -16.99 -6.30
C VAL A 70 -4.74 -17.16 -4.93
N LEU A 71 -4.09 -16.70 -3.87
CA LEU A 71 -4.55 -16.96 -2.51
C LEU A 71 -5.70 -16.06 -2.09
N TYR A 72 -5.72 -14.84 -2.59
CA TYR A 72 -6.86 -13.94 -2.41
C TYR A 72 -8.10 -14.50 -3.11
N TRP A 73 -7.94 -15.10 -4.31
CA TRP A 73 -9.01 -15.82 -4.98
C TRP A 73 -9.43 -17.07 -4.21
N VAL A 74 -8.50 -17.88 -3.70
CA VAL A 74 -8.84 -19.15 -3.01
C VAL A 74 -9.70 -18.93 -1.78
N ALA A 75 -9.37 -17.93 -0.95
CA ALA A 75 -10.10 -17.67 0.29
C ALA A 75 -10.05 -16.20 0.76
N GLY A 76 -9.02 -15.44 0.41
CA GLY A 76 -8.83 -14.08 0.93
C GLY A 76 -10.01 -13.15 0.61
N PHE A 77 -10.53 -13.18 -0.60
CA PHE A 77 -11.68 -12.35 -0.98
C PHE A 77 -12.95 -12.75 -0.20
N SER A 78 -13.18 -14.03 0.03
CA SER A 78 -14.29 -14.53 0.86
C SER A 78 -14.16 -14.07 2.31
N ILE A 79 -12.94 -14.11 2.87
CA ILE A 79 -12.66 -13.60 4.23
C ILE A 79 -12.94 -12.11 4.33
N MET A 80 -12.61 -11.35 3.28
CA MET A 80 -12.74 -9.89 3.28
C MET A 80 -14.16 -9.41 2.98
N TYR A 81 -14.81 -9.97 1.97
CA TYR A 81 -16.10 -9.49 1.42
C TYR A 81 -17.27 -10.46 1.57
N GLY A 82 -17.03 -11.68 2.07
CA GLY A 82 -18.07 -12.64 2.34
C GLY A 82 -18.98 -12.21 3.50
N VAL A 83 -20.16 -12.76 3.54
CA VAL A 83 -21.11 -12.57 4.65
C VAL A 83 -20.51 -13.15 5.93
N GLY A 84 -20.56 -12.40 7.03
CA GLY A 84 -19.92 -12.82 8.26
C GLY A 84 -20.37 -12.05 9.49
N ASN A 85 -19.46 -11.86 10.40
CA ASN A 85 -19.63 -11.00 11.59
C ASN A 85 -18.74 -9.75 11.48
N GLY A 86 -18.75 -8.88 12.47
CA GLY A 86 -17.93 -7.64 12.43
C GLY A 86 -16.41 -7.86 12.29
N PHE A 87 -15.90 -9.09 12.36
CA PHE A 87 -14.45 -9.38 12.35
C PHE A 87 -13.98 -10.18 11.15
N ILE A 88 -14.82 -11.03 10.54
CA ILE A 88 -14.44 -11.92 9.44
C ILE A 88 -15.69 -12.30 8.63
N GLY A 89 -15.54 -12.32 7.30
CA GLY A 89 -16.52 -12.85 6.37
C GLY A 89 -16.16 -14.26 5.89
N TRP A 90 -17.14 -14.96 5.32
CA TRP A 90 -16.93 -16.25 4.66
C TRP A 90 -18.13 -16.70 3.81
N ASP A 91 -17.91 -16.81 2.49
CA ASP A 91 -18.89 -17.33 1.52
C ASP A 91 -18.35 -18.52 0.71
N GLY A 92 -17.38 -19.24 1.26
CA GLY A 92 -16.78 -20.43 0.64
C GLY A 92 -15.47 -20.15 -0.10
N PHE A 93 -14.86 -21.19 -0.63
CA PHE A 93 -13.65 -21.08 -1.43
C PHE A 93 -13.94 -20.56 -2.83
N CYS A 94 -12.98 -19.85 -3.41
CA CYS A 94 -13.04 -19.29 -4.77
C CYS A 94 -14.24 -18.35 -4.99
N PHE A 95 -14.72 -17.74 -3.91
CA PHE A 95 -15.74 -16.70 -3.97
C PHE A 95 -15.16 -15.41 -4.53
N ILE A 96 -15.86 -14.78 -5.48
CA ILE A 96 -15.46 -13.52 -6.13
C ILE A 96 -16.51 -12.41 -5.98
N GLY A 97 -17.50 -12.63 -5.12
CA GLY A 97 -18.61 -11.69 -4.94
C GLY A 97 -19.81 -11.99 -5.85
N SER A 98 -20.71 -11.04 -5.88
CA SER A 98 -21.89 -11.02 -6.77
C SER A 98 -21.91 -9.72 -7.55
N ASP A 99 -22.59 -9.73 -8.70
CA ASP A 99 -22.74 -8.53 -9.52
C ASP A 99 -23.45 -7.42 -8.75
N SER A 100 -22.98 -6.23 -8.96
CA SER A 100 -23.53 -4.98 -8.44
C SER A 100 -23.77 -3.99 -9.60
N ASN A 101 -23.33 -2.75 -9.50
CA ASN A 101 -23.25 -1.82 -10.63
C ASN A 101 -22.16 -2.22 -11.65
N VAL A 102 -21.22 -3.05 -11.22
CA VAL A 102 -20.18 -3.64 -12.07
C VAL A 102 -20.14 -5.17 -11.85
N PRO A 103 -19.67 -5.96 -12.84
CA PRO A 103 -19.50 -7.40 -12.68
C PRO A 103 -18.60 -7.76 -11.50
N ALA A 104 -18.90 -8.87 -10.84
CA ALA A 104 -18.14 -9.38 -9.70
C ALA A 104 -16.64 -9.53 -10.01
N GLU A 105 -16.30 -9.99 -11.22
CA GLU A 105 -14.91 -10.13 -11.66
C GLU A 105 -14.15 -8.81 -11.71
N ALA A 106 -14.82 -7.71 -12.08
CA ALA A 106 -14.20 -6.38 -12.11
C ALA A 106 -13.87 -5.90 -10.69
N THR A 107 -14.78 -6.08 -9.74
CA THR A 107 -14.54 -5.79 -8.32
C THR A 107 -13.44 -6.69 -7.77
N PHE A 108 -13.50 -7.99 -8.05
CA PHE A 108 -12.51 -8.95 -7.57
C PHE A 108 -11.08 -8.61 -8.04
N ILE A 109 -10.87 -8.38 -9.35
CA ILE A 109 -9.52 -8.03 -9.85
C ILE A 109 -9.03 -6.69 -9.30
N PHE A 110 -9.90 -5.71 -9.13
CA PHE A 110 -9.55 -4.43 -8.53
C PHE A 110 -9.10 -4.60 -7.08
N GLN A 111 -9.79 -5.39 -6.27
CA GLN A 111 -9.40 -5.66 -4.89
C GLN A 111 -8.18 -6.58 -4.79
N THR A 112 -7.95 -7.46 -5.75
CA THR A 112 -6.75 -8.32 -5.81
C THR A 112 -5.46 -7.50 -5.91
N VAL A 113 -5.44 -6.45 -6.71
CA VAL A 113 -4.23 -5.61 -6.86
C VAL A 113 -3.92 -4.79 -5.59
N PHE A 114 -4.92 -4.47 -4.77
CA PHE A 114 -4.72 -3.84 -3.46
C PHE A 114 -4.12 -4.83 -2.44
N CYS A 115 -4.63 -6.06 -2.40
CA CYS A 115 -4.06 -7.13 -1.57
C CYS A 115 -2.58 -7.37 -1.89
N ALA A 116 -2.24 -7.51 -3.17
CA ALA A 116 -0.87 -7.68 -3.62
C ALA A 116 0.02 -6.49 -3.22
N THR A 117 -0.51 -5.25 -3.27
CA THR A 117 0.21 -4.05 -2.86
C THR A 117 0.57 -4.09 -1.37
N ALA A 118 -0.35 -4.48 -0.49
CA ALA A 118 -0.07 -4.60 0.94
C ALA A 118 1.06 -5.61 1.23
N ALA A 119 1.10 -6.74 0.53
CA ALA A 119 2.17 -7.74 0.65
C ALA A 119 3.52 -7.20 0.13
N THR A 120 3.52 -6.50 -1.01
CA THR A 120 4.74 -5.95 -1.64
C THR A 120 5.43 -4.90 -0.76
N ILE A 121 4.69 -4.11 0.01
CA ILE A 121 5.28 -3.11 0.94
C ILE A 121 6.28 -3.76 1.91
N VAL A 122 6.04 -5.00 2.35
CA VAL A 122 6.90 -5.71 3.30
C VAL A 122 8.25 -6.07 2.68
N SER A 123 8.29 -6.31 1.36
CA SER A 123 9.48 -6.70 0.61
C SER A 123 10.66 -5.76 0.85
N GLY A 124 10.44 -4.47 0.77
CA GLY A 124 11.49 -3.45 0.88
C GLY A 124 12.26 -3.46 2.20
N ALA A 125 11.54 -3.58 3.33
CA ALA A 125 12.13 -3.59 4.66
C ALA A 125 12.95 -4.86 4.94
N MET A 126 12.65 -5.96 4.25
CA MET A 126 13.30 -7.26 4.43
C MET A 126 14.36 -7.57 3.36
N ALA A 127 14.63 -6.62 2.49
CA ALA A 127 15.55 -6.77 1.35
C ALA A 127 16.98 -7.14 1.78
N GLU A 128 17.68 -7.84 0.88
CA GLU A 128 19.11 -8.19 0.93
C GLU A 128 19.52 -9.27 1.94
N ARG A 129 18.63 -9.79 2.80
CA ARG A 129 19.01 -10.75 3.85
C ARG A 129 17.97 -11.81 4.17
N THR A 130 16.78 -11.78 3.54
CA THR A 130 15.72 -12.78 3.77
C THR A 130 15.86 -13.96 2.84
N LYS A 131 15.71 -15.20 3.35
CA LYS A 131 15.59 -16.39 2.51
C LYS A 131 14.37 -16.29 1.61
N PHE A 132 14.52 -16.53 0.32
CA PHE A 132 13.43 -16.42 -0.65
C PHE A 132 12.25 -17.37 -0.32
N SER A 133 12.56 -18.62 0.04
CA SER A 133 11.53 -19.59 0.42
C SER A 133 10.66 -19.13 1.61
N MET A 134 11.26 -18.42 2.56
CA MET A 134 10.53 -17.89 3.72
C MET A 134 9.79 -16.59 3.40
N TYR A 135 10.29 -15.85 2.42
CA TYR A 135 9.56 -14.74 1.82
C TYR A 135 8.22 -15.22 1.24
N PHE A 136 8.27 -16.27 0.43
CA PHE A 136 7.09 -16.89 -0.16
C PHE A 136 6.06 -17.29 0.91
N VAL A 137 6.50 -17.92 2.01
CA VAL A 137 5.61 -18.36 3.11
C VAL A 137 4.88 -17.19 3.77
N TYR A 138 5.58 -16.10 4.09
CA TYR A 138 4.87 -14.99 4.76
C TYR A 138 3.99 -14.18 3.81
N SER A 139 4.34 -14.08 2.52
CA SER A 139 3.49 -13.47 1.51
C SER A 139 2.14 -14.22 1.39
N ILE A 140 2.17 -15.56 1.47
CA ILE A 140 0.98 -16.40 1.58
C ILE A 140 0.12 -15.98 2.79
N VAL A 141 0.71 -15.88 3.96
CA VAL A 141 -0.03 -15.57 5.20
C VAL A 141 -0.62 -14.15 5.16
N ILE A 142 0.10 -13.19 4.61
CA ILE A 142 -0.39 -11.82 4.46
C ILE A 142 -1.61 -11.78 3.55
N SER A 143 -1.48 -12.35 2.34
CA SER A 143 -2.53 -12.26 1.30
C SER A 143 -3.77 -13.11 1.63
N LEU A 144 -3.60 -14.20 2.38
CA LEU A 144 -4.68 -15.12 2.70
C LEU A 144 -5.41 -14.79 4.01
N ILE A 145 -4.69 -14.24 4.99
CA ILE A 145 -5.19 -14.14 6.37
C ILE A 145 -5.15 -12.70 6.88
N ILE A 146 -3.96 -12.07 6.96
CA ILE A 146 -3.79 -10.82 7.71
C ILE A 146 -4.54 -9.68 7.03
N TYR A 147 -4.23 -9.43 5.76
CA TYR A 147 -4.85 -8.38 4.97
C TYR A 147 -6.37 -8.56 4.82
N PRO A 148 -6.90 -9.77 4.48
CA PRO A 148 -8.34 -9.94 4.33
C PRO A 148 -9.13 -9.75 5.63
N ILE A 149 -8.60 -10.18 6.77
CA ILE A 149 -9.30 -10.03 8.05
C ILE A 149 -9.42 -8.55 8.44
N GLU A 150 -8.33 -7.79 8.40
CA GLU A 150 -8.40 -6.38 8.77
C GLU A 150 -9.12 -5.53 7.71
N GLY A 151 -9.01 -5.90 6.44
CA GLY A 151 -9.77 -5.28 5.36
C GLY A 151 -11.29 -5.50 5.49
N HIS A 152 -11.71 -6.65 6.02
CA HIS A 152 -13.12 -6.90 6.36
C HIS A 152 -13.65 -5.88 7.38
N TRP A 153 -12.85 -5.49 8.36
CA TRP A 153 -13.27 -4.55 9.40
C TRP A 153 -13.72 -3.20 8.84
N SER A 154 -13.11 -2.74 7.75
CA SER A 154 -13.40 -1.48 7.07
C SER A 154 -14.23 -1.69 5.81
N TRP A 155 -13.62 -2.25 4.76
CA TRP A 155 -14.22 -2.35 3.43
C TRP A 155 -15.20 -3.51 3.28
N GLY A 156 -15.09 -4.55 4.10
CA GLY A 156 -15.99 -5.69 4.13
C GLY A 156 -17.29 -5.47 4.96
N GLY A 157 -17.51 -4.26 5.47
CA GLY A 157 -18.69 -3.95 6.29
C GLY A 157 -18.58 -4.41 7.74
N GLY A 158 -17.36 -4.66 8.26
CA GLY A 158 -17.13 -5.07 9.64
C GLY A 158 -17.22 -3.93 10.65
N TRP A 159 -16.76 -4.18 11.87
CA TRP A 159 -16.96 -3.32 13.05
C TRP A 159 -16.37 -1.91 12.92
N LEU A 160 -15.29 -1.71 12.17
CA LEU A 160 -14.75 -0.36 11.92
C LEU A 160 -15.67 0.44 10.99
N SER A 161 -16.23 -0.21 9.97
CA SER A 161 -17.24 0.41 9.10
C SER A 161 -18.47 0.83 9.91
N GLU A 162 -18.98 -0.04 10.80
CA GLU A 162 -20.10 0.27 11.69
C GLU A 162 -19.79 1.41 12.66
N LEU A 163 -18.52 1.58 13.06
CA LEU A 163 -18.06 2.68 13.91
C LEU A 163 -17.97 4.02 13.15
N GLY A 164 -18.07 4.01 11.81
CA GLY A 164 -17.88 5.18 10.95
C GLY A 164 -16.42 5.48 10.63
N PHE A 165 -15.56 4.46 10.62
CA PHE A 165 -14.18 4.60 10.15
C PHE A 165 -14.15 4.82 8.63
N HIS A 166 -13.45 5.85 8.20
CA HIS A 166 -13.31 6.21 6.80
C HIS A 166 -11.87 6.03 6.31
N ASP A 167 -11.69 5.12 5.38
CA ASP A 167 -10.43 4.92 4.65
C ASP A 167 -10.77 4.69 3.18
N PHE A 168 -10.81 5.79 2.41
CA PHE A 168 -11.34 5.78 1.04
C PHE A 168 -10.61 4.81 0.13
N ALA A 169 -9.28 4.85 0.12
CA ALA A 169 -8.48 4.02 -0.75
C ALA A 169 -7.35 3.24 -0.06
N GLY A 170 -7.18 3.31 1.29
CA GLY A 170 -6.33 2.39 2.02
C GLY A 170 -5.06 2.96 2.63
N SER A 171 -5.06 4.20 3.16
CA SER A 171 -3.94 4.65 4.01
C SER A 171 -3.70 3.68 5.18
N THR A 172 -4.79 3.15 5.77
CA THR A 172 -4.73 2.16 6.85
C THR A 172 -4.76 0.74 6.29
N VAL A 173 -5.81 0.39 5.55
CA VAL A 173 -6.06 -1.00 5.08
C VAL A 173 -4.90 -1.54 4.25
N VAL A 174 -4.28 -0.73 3.41
CA VAL A 174 -3.16 -1.19 2.57
C VAL A 174 -1.81 -0.77 3.15
N HIS A 175 -1.65 0.55 3.34
CA HIS A 175 -0.31 1.09 3.62
C HIS A 175 0.11 0.90 5.07
N LEU A 176 -0.72 1.21 6.04
CA LEU A 176 -0.40 0.97 7.44
C LEU A 176 -0.23 -0.52 7.71
N CYS A 177 -1.13 -1.37 7.22
CA CYS A 177 -1.03 -2.82 7.33
C CYS A 177 0.34 -3.30 6.81
N GLY A 178 0.66 -3.02 5.55
CA GLY A 178 1.95 -3.38 4.95
C GLY A 178 3.15 -2.79 5.70
N GLY A 179 3.07 -1.52 6.11
CA GLY A 179 4.15 -0.82 6.81
C GLY A 179 4.46 -1.36 8.19
N VAL A 180 3.46 -1.77 8.98
CA VAL A 180 3.70 -2.39 10.31
C VAL A 180 4.11 -3.85 10.20
N LEU A 181 3.67 -4.58 9.17
CA LEU A 181 4.19 -5.90 8.83
C LEU A 181 5.68 -5.80 8.44
N ALA A 182 6.05 -4.78 7.66
CA ALA A 182 7.43 -4.47 7.33
C ALA A 182 8.27 -4.19 8.59
N LEU A 183 7.72 -3.42 9.54
CA LEU A 183 8.35 -3.16 10.84
C LEU A 183 8.57 -4.46 11.64
N ALA A 184 7.54 -5.29 11.77
CA ALA A 184 7.64 -6.57 12.47
C ALA A 184 8.71 -7.47 11.84
N GLY A 185 8.71 -7.57 10.51
CA GLY A 185 9.71 -8.31 9.74
C GLY A 185 11.13 -7.78 9.95
N ALA A 186 11.35 -6.48 9.85
CA ALA A 186 12.65 -5.85 10.05
C ALA A 186 13.21 -6.10 11.47
N ILE A 187 12.35 -6.02 12.50
CA ILE A 187 12.74 -6.29 13.90
C ILE A 187 13.17 -7.75 14.07
N VAL A 188 12.37 -8.71 13.59
CA VAL A 188 12.65 -10.14 13.77
C VAL A 188 13.85 -10.61 12.95
N LEU A 189 14.03 -10.08 11.74
CA LEU A 189 15.13 -10.40 10.84
C LEU A 189 16.46 -9.81 11.31
N GLY A 190 16.43 -8.60 11.85
CA GLY A 190 17.58 -7.83 12.27
C GLY A 190 18.27 -7.07 11.14
N PRO A 191 19.26 -6.23 11.46
CA PRO A 191 19.92 -5.36 10.48
C PRO A 191 20.83 -6.13 9.52
N ARG A 192 21.09 -5.55 8.33
CA ARG A 192 22.07 -6.06 7.36
C ARG A 192 23.47 -6.10 7.94
N VAL A 193 24.28 -7.02 7.47
CA VAL A 193 25.69 -7.13 7.87
C VAL A 193 26.40 -5.81 7.59
N GLY A 194 27.07 -5.28 8.61
CA GLY A 194 27.81 -4.03 8.53
C GLY A 194 27.00 -2.74 8.62
N LYS A 195 25.68 -2.82 8.82
CA LYS A 195 24.80 -1.66 8.96
C LYS A 195 25.15 -0.81 10.19
N TYR A 196 25.47 -1.43 11.29
CA TYR A 196 25.89 -0.75 12.52
C TYR A 196 27.34 -1.08 12.88
N GLY A 197 28.09 -0.07 13.27
CA GLY A 197 29.46 -0.20 13.75
C GLY A 197 29.51 -0.83 15.15
N LYS A 198 30.71 -1.18 15.62
CA LYS A 198 30.93 -1.65 17.01
C LYS A 198 30.58 -0.57 18.05
N ASP A 199 30.59 0.69 17.64
CA ASP A 199 30.20 1.87 18.43
C ASP A 199 28.69 2.15 18.38
N GLY A 200 27.91 1.27 17.75
CA GLY A 200 26.46 1.42 17.55
C GLY A 200 26.07 2.46 16.50
N LYS A 201 27.01 3.12 15.84
CA LYS A 201 26.66 4.10 14.80
C LYS A 201 26.17 3.45 13.52
N SER A 202 25.10 4.02 12.99
CA SER A 202 24.57 3.63 11.69
C SER A 202 25.53 3.98 10.56
N LYS A 203 25.69 3.07 9.61
CA LYS A 203 26.45 3.24 8.37
C LYS A 203 25.50 3.23 7.19
N ALA A 204 25.69 4.14 6.25
CA ALA A 204 24.93 4.14 5.01
C ALA A 204 25.30 2.90 4.18
N ILE A 205 24.27 2.18 3.70
CA ILE A 205 24.39 1.14 2.68
C ILE A 205 23.62 1.65 1.46
N PRO A 206 24.27 2.38 0.54
CA PRO A 206 23.58 3.00 -0.59
C PRO A 206 23.04 1.94 -1.56
N GLY A 207 21.90 2.26 -2.16
CA GLY A 207 21.40 1.52 -3.32
C GLY A 207 22.30 1.72 -4.54
N HIS A 208 22.13 0.84 -5.52
CA HIS A 208 23.00 0.86 -6.70
C HIS A 208 22.52 1.81 -7.80
N SER A 209 21.24 2.22 -7.82
CA SER A 209 20.68 3.01 -8.92
C SER A 209 19.55 3.93 -8.49
N LEU A 210 19.87 5.18 -8.18
CA LEU A 210 18.84 6.19 -7.93
C LEU A 210 18.00 6.52 -9.17
N THR A 211 18.50 6.21 -10.36
CA THR A 211 17.72 6.32 -11.61
C THR A 211 16.55 5.35 -11.62
N LEU A 212 16.77 4.07 -11.27
CA LEU A 212 15.69 3.10 -11.13
C LEU A 212 14.70 3.51 -10.04
N CYS A 213 15.19 3.97 -8.90
CA CYS A 213 14.34 4.47 -7.82
C CYS A 213 13.43 5.61 -8.30
N ALA A 214 13.98 6.62 -8.97
CA ALA A 214 13.19 7.76 -9.46
C ALA A 214 12.16 7.35 -10.52
N LEU A 215 12.53 6.49 -11.47
CA LEU A 215 11.59 5.95 -12.46
C LEU A 215 10.48 5.13 -11.79
N GLY A 216 10.82 4.33 -10.79
CA GLY A 216 9.85 3.58 -9.99
C GLY A 216 8.84 4.48 -9.29
N VAL A 217 9.28 5.60 -8.73
CA VAL A 217 8.37 6.58 -8.10
C VAL A 217 7.43 7.22 -9.12
N PHE A 218 7.87 7.52 -10.34
CA PHE A 218 6.97 7.98 -11.40
C PHE A 218 5.94 6.91 -11.77
N CYS A 219 6.35 5.64 -11.88
CA CYS A 219 5.43 4.54 -12.12
C CYS A 219 4.39 4.42 -10.99
N LEU A 220 4.82 4.53 -9.73
CA LEU A 220 3.94 4.51 -8.56
C LEU A 220 2.98 5.70 -8.56
N TRP A 221 3.46 6.91 -8.88
CA TRP A 221 2.62 8.10 -8.94
C TRP A 221 1.52 7.97 -10.00
N VAL A 222 1.87 7.52 -11.21
CA VAL A 222 0.88 7.24 -12.26
C VAL A 222 -0.11 6.16 -11.82
N GLY A 223 0.38 5.07 -11.21
CA GLY A 223 -0.47 4.00 -10.68
C GLY A 223 -1.42 4.49 -9.58
N TRP A 224 -1.01 5.51 -8.80
CA TRP A 224 -1.85 6.10 -7.76
C TRP A 224 -3.08 6.84 -8.31
N PHE A 225 -3.05 7.26 -9.57
CA PHE A 225 -4.24 7.75 -10.26
C PHE A 225 -5.27 6.65 -10.55
N GLY A 226 -4.85 5.38 -10.56
CA GLY A 226 -5.77 4.24 -10.49
C GLY A 226 -6.16 3.88 -9.05
N PHE A 227 -5.21 4.00 -8.12
CA PHE A 227 -5.39 3.62 -6.73
C PHE A 227 -6.47 4.48 -6.04
N ASN A 228 -6.34 5.80 -6.07
CA ASN A 228 -7.25 6.72 -5.42
C ASN A 228 -8.48 7.06 -6.29
N PRO A 229 -8.37 7.70 -7.47
CA PRO A 229 -9.54 8.09 -8.25
C PRO A 229 -10.45 6.93 -8.63
N CYS A 230 -9.91 5.75 -9.00
CA CYS A 230 -10.74 4.62 -9.39
C CYS A 230 -11.40 3.92 -8.19
N SER A 231 -11.04 4.26 -6.93
CA SER A 231 -11.75 3.83 -5.74
C SER A 231 -13.15 4.45 -5.58
N THR A 232 -13.54 5.39 -6.44
CA THR A 232 -14.95 5.78 -6.62
C THR A 232 -15.82 4.62 -7.11
N VAL A 233 -15.23 3.60 -7.73
CA VAL A 233 -15.86 2.43 -8.37
C VAL A 233 -17.04 2.76 -9.31
N ALA A 234 -17.17 4.01 -9.69
CA ALA A 234 -18.16 4.54 -10.62
C ALA A 234 -17.61 5.78 -11.35
N ALA A 235 -17.94 5.92 -12.63
CA ALA A 235 -17.51 7.04 -13.49
C ALA A 235 -18.66 7.79 -14.13
N THR A 236 -19.86 7.22 -14.13
CA THR A 236 -21.03 7.76 -14.81
C THR A 236 -21.73 8.82 -14.00
N GLY A 237 -22.23 9.85 -14.71
CA GLY A 237 -22.89 10.99 -14.12
C GLY A 237 -21.92 12.09 -13.67
N PHE A 238 -22.48 13.32 -13.51
CA PHE A 238 -21.66 14.50 -13.21
C PHE A 238 -21.09 14.47 -11.78
N ASP A 239 -21.81 13.87 -10.84
CA ASP A 239 -21.36 13.77 -9.44
C ASP A 239 -20.12 12.85 -9.33
N ASN A 240 -20.14 11.68 -10.01
CA ASN A 240 -18.98 10.80 -10.10
C ASN A 240 -17.81 11.47 -10.84
N ALA A 241 -18.09 12.18 -11.94
CA ALA A 241 -17.07 12.94 -12.67
C ALA A 241 -16.43 14.02 -11.78
N THR A 242 -17.21 14.69 -10.96
CA THR A 242 -16.73 15.67 -9.97
C THR A 242 -15.87 15.00 -8.91
N SER A 243 -16.35 13.90 -8.32
CA SER A 243 -15.62 13.14 -7.29
C SER A 243 -14.28 12.62 -7.81
N MET A 244 -14.26 11.90 -8.97
CA MET A 244 -12.99 11.43 -9.55
C MET A 244 -12.02 12.58 -9.80
N SER A 245 -12.49 13.71 -10.36
CA SER A 245 -11.65 14.87 -10.66
C SER A 245 -11.07 15.49 -9.39
N HIS A 246 -11.86 15.58 -8.34
CA HIS A 246 -11.40 16.03 -7.02
C HIS A 246 -10.30 15.12 -6.46
N VAL A 247 -10.52 13.80 -6.49
CA VAL A 247 -9.55 12.80 -6.00
C VAL A 247 -8.24 12.83 -6.82
N PHE A 248 -8.30 13.06 -8.13
CA PHE A 248 -7.09 13.28 -8.95
C PHE A 248 -6.28 14.48 -8.46
N VAL A 249 -6.95 15.61 -8.19
CA VAL A 249 -6.28 16.84 -7.78
C VAL A 249 -5.70 16.71 -6.36
N THR A 250 -6.45 16.19 -5.41
CA THR A 250 -5.98 16.00 -4.03
C THR A 250 -4.80 15.02 -3.96
N THR A 251 -4.87 13.90 -4.69
CA THR A 251 -3.78 12.92 -4.81
C THR A 251 -2.53 13.56 -5.38
N ASN A 252 -2.63 14.25 -6.52
CA ASN A 252 -1.49 14.91 -7.17
C ASN A 252 -0.88 16.01 -6.29
N MET A 253 -1.73 16.80 -5.62
CA MET A 253 -1.27 17.89 -4.76
C MET A 253 -0.47 17.38 -3.56
N ALA A 254 -0.96 16.32 -2.88
CA ALA A 254 -0.26 15.74 -1.74
C ALA A 254 1.08 15.10 -2.15
N ALA A 255 1.14 14.44 -3.30
CA ALA A 255 2.39 13.90 -3.84
C ALA A 255 3.43 15.01 -4.10
N ALA A 256 3.02 16.06 -4.81
CA ALA A 256 3.90 17.17 -5.17
C ALA A 256 4.43 17.90 -3.92
N THR A 257 3.54 18.24 -2.98
CA THR A 257 3.92 18.95 -1.76
C THR A 257 4.74 18.07 -0.81
N GLY A 258 4.48 16.77 -0.77
CA GLY A 258 5.29 15.79 -0.04
C GLY A 258 6.73 15.73 -0.57
N GLY A 259 6.90 15.68 -1.88
CA GLY A 259 8.22 15.75 -2.52
C GLY A 259 8.97 17.06 -2.22
N ILE A 260 8.28 18.20 -2.34
CA ILE A 260 8.83 19.52 -2.01
C ILE A 260 9.24 19.58 -0.53
N ALA A 261 8.42 19.06 0.37
CA ALA A 261 8.71 19.06 1.80
C ALA A 261 9.97 18.25 2.13
N ALA A 262 10.15 17.06 1.54
CA ALA A 262 11.36 16.25 1.71
C ALA A 262 12.59 16.91 1.11
N LEU A 263 12.45 17.59 -0.06
CA LEU A 263 13.51 18.35 -0.68
C LEU A 263 14.01 19.46 0.26
N VAL A 264 13.09 20.29 0.77
CA VAL A 264 13.40 21.39 1.68
C VAL A 264 13.97 20.86 3.00
N TYR A 265 13.35 19.80 3.57
CA TYR A 265 13.82 19.18 4.82
C TYR A 265 15.29 18.74 4.70
N THR A 266 15.62 17.98 3.67
CA THR A 266 16.98 17.47 3.49
C THR A 266 17.95 18.60 3.13
N TRP A 267 17.51 19.60 2.39
CA TRP A 267 18.35 20.76 2.08
C TRP A 267 18.74 21.54 3.34
N VAL A 268 17.78 21.74 4.25
CA VAL A 268 18.00 22.47 5.52
C VAL A 268 18.82 21.64 6.51
N ILE A 269 18.51 20.35 6.66
CA ILE A 269 19.13 19.51 7.70
C ILE A 269 20.48 18.95 7.25
N ASP A 270 20.61 18.52 5.99
CA ASP A 270 21.79 17.83 5.46
C ASP A 270 22.66 18.75 4.56
N GLY A 271 22.22 19.99 4.32
CA GLY A 271 22.88 20.97 3.47
C GLY A 271 22.78 20.73 1.97
N LYS A 272 22.14 19.61 1.56
CA LYS A 272 21.91 19.24 0.15
C LYS A 272 20.59 18.48 0.02
N PRO A 273 19.81 18.73 -1.07
CA PRO A 273 18.61 17.94 -1.32
C PRO A 273 18.98 16.49 -1.67
N SER A 274 18.29 15.52 -1.06
CA SER A 274 18.50 14.09 -1.27
C SER A 274 17.44 13.53 -2.21
N LEU A 275 17.84 13.01 -3.38
CA LEU A 275 16.90 12.44 -4.35
C LEU A 275 16.12 11.26 -3.78
N SER A 276 16.78 10.35 -3.05
CA SER A 276 16.08 9.22 -2.43
C SER A 276 15.03 9.65 -1.40
N MET A 277 15.34 10.69 -0.60
CA MET A 277 14.36 11.23 0.35
C MET A 277 13.24 11.99 -0.33
N VAL A 278 13.50 12.69 -1.45
CA VAL A 278 12.44 13.31 -2.28
C VAL A 278 11.52 12.23 -2.85
N CYS A 279 12.06 11.14 -3.37
CA CYS A 279 11.30 9.98 -3.81
C CYS A 279 10.39 9.45 -2.69
N ASN A 280 10.93 9.22 -1.50
CA ASN A 280 10.14 8.78 -0.35
C ASN A 280 9.13 9.84 0.12
N GLY A 281 9.45 11.14 -0.01
CA GLY A 281 8.54 12.24 0.31
C GLY A 281 7.31 12.29 -0.60
N ILE A 282 7.50 12.06 -1.91
CA ILE A 282 6.40 11.92 -2.87
C ILE A 282 5.50 10.76 -2.46
N LEU A 283 6.09 9.58 -2.18
CA LEU A 283 5.34 8.40 -1.76
C LEU A 283 4.64 8.61 -0.42
N ALA A 284 5.27 9.25 0.55
CA ALA A 284 4.65 9.57 1.83
C ALA A 284 3.45 10.51 1.68
N GLY A 285 3.54 11.50 0.78
CA GLY A 285 2.42 12.37 0.44
C GLY A 285 1.26 11.59 -0.18
N LEU A 286 1.55 10.67 -1.11
CA LEU A 286 0.57 9.78 -1.73
C LEU A 286 -0.10 8.87 -0.69
N VAL A 287 0.67 8.22 0.17
CA VAL A 287 0.15 7.40 1.27
C VAL A 287 -0.71 8.20 2.23
N GLY A 288 -0.25 9.39 2.61
CA GLY A 288 -0.94 10.24 3.57
C GLY A 288 -2.31 10.72 3.11
N ILE A 289 -2.48 10.98 1.81
CA ILE A 289 -3.76 11.46 1.26
C ILE A 289 -4.77 10.35 1.00
N THR A 290 -4.32 9.11 0.89
CA THR A 290 -5.10 7.97 0.38
C THR A 290 -6.38 7.70 1.17
N ALA A 291 -6.42 7.94 2.49
CA ALA A 291 -7.63 7.75 3.30
C ALA A 291 -8.70 8.81 3.08
N GLY A 292 -8.30 10.06 2.82
CA GLY A 292 -9.22 11.20 2.78
C GLY A 292 -9.22 11.97 1.46
N CYS A 293 -8.66 11.39 0.40
CA CYS A 293 -8.54 12.09 -0.88
C CYS A 293 -9.87 12.51 -1.50
N ASP A 294 -10.97 11.87 -1.11
CA ASP A 294 -12.33 12.14 -1.55
C ASP A 294 -13.03 13.24 -0.73
N CYS A 295 -12.65 13.44 0.53
CA CYS A 295 -13.39 14.27 1.48
C CYS A 295 -12.61 15.47 2.05
N VAL A 296 -11.33 15.66 1.69
CA VAL A 296 -10.56 16.82 2.16
C VAL A 296 -10.45 17.90 1.07
N PRO A 297 -10.48 19.20 1.40
CA PRO A 297 -10.26 20.25 0.41
C PRO A 297 -8.81 20.22 -0.12
N VAL A 298 -8.59 20.72 -1.34
CA VAL A 298 -7.28 20.68 -2.02
C VAL A 298 -6.15 21.30 -1.19
N TRP A 299 -6.41 22.42 -0.48
CA TRP A 299 -5.40 23.02 0.39
C TRP A 299 -5.00 22.11 1.56
N ALA A 300 -5.96 21.35 2.11
CA ALA A 300 -5.70 20.39 3.18
C ALA A 300 -4.92 19.17 2.64
N ALA A 301 -5.22 18.70 1.42
CA ALA A 301 -4.41 17.68 0.75
C ALA A 301 -2.94 18.10 0.61
N ALA A 302 -2.69 19.37 0.25
CA ALA A 302 -1.34 19.92 0.22
C ALA A 302 -0.66 19.88 1.61
N LEU A 303 -1.37 20.25 2.68
CA LEU A 303 -0.86 20.19 4.05
C LEU A 303 -0.61 18.74 4.51
N ILE A 304 -1.52 17.81 4.20
CA ILE A 304 -1.34 16.37 4.48
C ILE A 304 -0.04 15.87 3.85
N GLY A 305 0.21 16.21 2.58
CA GLY A 305 1.46 15.87 1.90
C GLY A 305 2.70 16.40 2.62
N VAL A 306 2.70 17.68 3.00
CA VAL A 306 3.82 18.31 3.75
C VAL A 306 4.03 17.63 5.10
N ILE A 307 2.97 17.51 5.91
CA ILE A 307 3.05 16.99 7.29
C ILE A 307 3.54 15.54 7.26
N THR A 308 2.93 14.70 6.41
CA THR A 308 3.29 13.28 6.31
C THR A 308 4.74 13.11 5.87
N SER A 309 5.19 13.88 4.88
CA SER A 309 6.56 13.80 4.37
C SER A 309 7.60 14.24 5.42
N VAL A 310 7.36 15.33 6.15
CA VAL A 310 8.27 15.79 7.21
C VAL A 310 8.38 14.74 8.32
N ILE A 311 7.25 14.18 8.76
CA ILE A 311 7.22 13.13 9.79
C ILE A 311 7.93 11.86 9.27
N MET A 312 7.74 11.49 8.01
CA MET A 312 8.46 10.39 7.36
C MET A 312 9.97 10.62 7.38
N CYS A 313 10.46 11.79 6.99
CA CYS A 313 11.89 12.12 7.00
C CYS A 313 12.51 11.98 8.41
N PHE A 314 11.81 12.50 9.43
CA PHE A 314 12.20 12.31 10.81
C PHE A 314 12.21 10.84 11.22
N SER A 315 11.14 10.09 10.86
CA SER A 315 10.98 8.69 11.20
C SER A 315 12.09 7.80 10.61
N VAL A 316 12.49 8.01 9.34
CA VAL A 316 13.63 7.28 8.74
C VAL A 316 14.89 7.44 9.59
N SER A 317 15.21 8.66 9.96
CA SER A 317 16.39 8.94 10.80
C SER A 317 16.26 8.38 12.22
N PHE A 318 15.07 8.43 12.80
CA PHE A 318 14.78 7.93 14.15
C PHE A 318 14.89 6.41 14.21
N LEU A 319 14.23 5.70 13.30
CA LEU A 319 14.26 4.23 13.24
C LEU A 319 15.68 3.71 13.01
N ASP A 320 16.41 4.32 12.08
CA ASP A 320 17.80 3.92 11.79
C ASP A 320 18.75 4.24 12.95
N LYS A 321 18.79 5.49 13.41
CA LYS A 321 19.84 5.96 14.34
C LYS A 321 19.54 5.69 15.81
N LYS A 322 18.27 5.61 16.21
CA LYS A 322 17.84 5.46 17.61
C LYS A 322 17.28 4.08 17.91
N CYS A 323 16.43 3.54 17.01
CA CYS A 323 15.83 2.23 17.22
C CYS A 323 16.70 1.08 16.67
N HIS A 324 17.72 1.38 15.86
CA HIS A 324 18.57 0.40 15.17
C HIS A 324 17.76 -0.59 14.32
N ILE A 325 16.70 -0.08 13.67
CA ILE A 325 15.88 -0.82 12.72
C ILE A 325 16.37 -0.49 11.32
N ASP A 326 16.87 -1.51 10.61
CA ASP A 326 17.39 -1.39 9.25
C ASP A 326 16.28 -1.65 8.25
N ASP A 327 15.76 -0.57 7.68
CA ASP A 327 14.78 -0.54 6.60
C ASP A 327 15.46 0.01 5.33
N PRO A 328 15.86 -0.87 4.40
CA PRO A 328 16.66 -0.48 3.23
C PRO A 328 16.02 0.59 2.33
N VAL A 329 14.70 0.58 2.20
CA VAL A 329 13.98 1.45 1.26
C VAL A 329 13.12 2.52 1.94
N GLY A 330 12.94 2.43 3.26
CA GLY A 330 12.10 3.35 4.02
C GLY A 330 10.62 2.96 4.05
N ALA A 331 10.29 1.70 3.77
CA ALA A 331 8.91 1.20 3.70
C ALA A 331 8.12 1.44 5.00
N VAL A 332 8.74 1.22 6.16
CA VAL A 332 8.10 1.46 7.46
C VAL A 332 7.71 2.91 7.64
N SER A 333 8.62 3.82 7.30
CA SER A 333 8.38 5.26 7.46
C SER A 333 7.38 5.81 6.43
N VAL A 334 7.48 5.37 5.18
CA VAL A 334 6.58 5.80 4.10
C VAL A 334 5.18 5.26 4.33
N HIS A 335 5.03 3.95 4.53
CA HIS A 335 3.72 3.30 4.55
C HIS A 335 3.16 3.16 5.97
N GLY A 336 3.95 2.71 6.95
CA GLY A 336 3.50 2.55 8.33
C GLY A 336 3.22 3.89 9.01
N VAL A 337 4.25 4.74 9.09
CA VAL A 337 4.11 6.07 9.72
C VAL A 337 3.23 6.97 8.87
N GLY A 338 3.44 7.00 7.54
CA GLY A 338 2.62 7.77 6.62
C GLY A 338 1.15 7.38 6.65
N GLY A 339 0.84 6.07 6.74
CA GLY A 339 -0.53 5.55 6.85
C GLY A 339 -1.23 6.02 8.12
N ILE A 340 -0.57 5.92 9.29
CA ILE A 340 -1.14 6.43 10.55
C ILE A 340 -1.41 7.94 10.46
N VAL A 341 -0.40 8.70 10.02
CA VAL A 341 -0.51 10.17 9.95
C VAL A 341 -1.63 10.58 9.00
N GLY A 342 -1.67 9.99 7.79
CA GLY A 342 -2.71 10.31 6.80
C GLY A 342 -4.12 9.98 7.29
N THR A 343 -4.31 8.80 7.89
CA THR A 343 -5.61 8.39 8.43
C THR A 343 -6.09 9.33 9.54
N VAL A 344 -5.21 9.72 10.47
CA VAL A 344 -5.58 10.67 11.54
C VAL A 344 -5.88 12.05 10.97
N LEU A 345 -5.07 12.52 10.01
CA LEU A 345 -5.28 13.81 9.36
C LEU A 345 -6.56 13.86 8.51
N THR A 346 -7.05 12.73 8.00
CA THR A 346 -8.37 12.64 7.39
C THR A 346 -9.45 13.07 8.39
N GLY A 347 -9.39 12.60 9.64
CA GLY A 347 -10.32 13.03 10.69
C GLY A 347 -10.18 14.49 11.11
N VAL A 348 -9.03 15.14 10.80
CA VAL A 348 -8.81 16.57 11.07
C VAL A 348 -9.37 17.45 9.96
N PHE A 349 -9.22 17.02 8.69
CA PHE A 349 -9.46 17.87 7.52
C PHE A 349 -10.67 17.48 6.68
N CYS A 350 -11.36 16.38 7.01
CA CYS A 350 -12.59 15.97 6.32
C CYS A 350 -13.61 17.09 6.37
N ASP A 351 -14.18 17.43 5.22
CA ASP A 351 -15.19 18.47 5.03
C ASP A 351 -16.45 17.84 4.41
N THR A 352 -17.49 17.73 5.21
CA THR A 352 -18.78 17.15 4.80
C THR A 352 -19.42 17.88 3.61
N ALA A 353 -19.05 19.14 3.36
CA ALA A 353 -19.57 19.91 2.23
C ALA A 353 -19.06 19.38 0.86
N ILE A 354 -18.00 18.55 0.82
CA ILE A 354 -17.43 18.05 -0.42
C ILE A 354 -18.28 16.90 -1.00
N ASN A 355 -18.56 15.88 -0.16
CA ASN A 355 -19.28 14.68 -0.60
C ASN A 355 -20.19 14.05 0.48
N GLY A 356 -20.41 14.75 1.58
CA GLY A 356 -21.24 14.25 2.69
C GLY A 356 -20.52 13.27 3.64
N THR A 357 -19.26 12.95 3.39
CA THR A 357 -18.49 12.04 4.26
C THR A 357 -18.22 12.68 5.61
N GLU A 358 -18.40 11.89 6.68
CA GLU A 358 -18.04 12.26 8.04
C GLU A 358 -16.85 11.41 8.50
N ALA A 359 -15.81 12.05 9.00
CA ALA A 359 -14.68 11.37 9.61
C ALA A 359 -14.25 12.09 10.89
N SER A 360 -14.17 11.39 12.01
CA SER A 360 -13.75 11.98 13.27
C SER A 360 -12.34 11.53 13.65
N ILE A 361 -11.55 12.43 14.25
CA ILE A 361 -10.18 12.14 14.71
C ILE A 361 -10.17 10.90 15.63
N GLY A 362 -11.18 10.77 16.50
CA GLY A 362 -11.28 9.65 17.45
C GLY A 362 -11.44 8.32 16.76
N VAL A 363 -12.39 8.21 15.82
CA VAL A 363 -12.65 6.98 15.07
C VAL A 363 -11.49 6.64 14.16
N GLN A 364 -10.92 7.63 13.46
CA GLN A 364 -9.74 7.44 12.61
C GLN A 364 -8.53 6.93 13.41
N THR A 365 -8.31 7.46 14.60
CA THR A 365 -7.24 7.01 15.50
C THR A 365 -7.48 5.57 15.98
N ILE A 366 -8.72 5.23 16.37
CA ILE A 366 -9.09 3.86 16.78
C ILE A 366 -8.84 2.89 15.64
N GLY A 367 -9.29 3.19 14.42
CA GLY A 367 -9.11 2.34 13.25
C GLY A 367 -7.63 2.11 12.93
N ALA A 368 -6.84 3.18 12.86
CA ALA A 368 -5.41 3.08 12.60
C ALA A 368 -4.67 2.26 13.68
N LEU A 369 -4.99 2.47 14.97
CA LEU A 369 -4.38 1.71 16.05
C LEU A 369 -4.82 0.24 16.06
N ALA A 370 -6.08 -0.05 15.77
CA ALA A 370 -6.61 -1.42 15.75
C ALA A 370 -5.98 -2.25 14.62
N VAL A 371 -6.00 -1.74 13.40
CA VAL A 371 -5.37 -2.39 12.23
C VAL A 371 -3.87 -2.50 12.43
N GLY A 372 -3.22 -1.41 12.85
CA GLY A 372 -1.77 -1.42 13.10
C GLY A 372 -1.35 -2.43 14.16
N ALA A 373 -2.08 -2.51 15.28
CA ALA A 373 -1.80 -3.48 16.35
C ALA A 373 -2.03 -4.92 15.89
N PHE A 374 -3.15 -5.18 15.20
CA PHE A 374 -3.49 -6.50 14.69
C PHE A 374 -2.43 -7.00 13.69
N ALA A 375 -2.13 -6.20 12.66
CA ALA A 375 -1.15 -6.57 11.64
C ALA A 375 0.26 -6.74 12.23
N PHE A 376 0.68 -5.84 13.15
CA PHE A 376 1.97 -5.96 13.82
C PHE A 376 2.08 -7.24 14.65
N VAL A 377 1.09 -7.52 15.51
CA VAL A 377 1.12 -8.69 16.41
C VAL A 377 1.12 -9.98 15.62
N LEU A 378 0.21 -10.14 14.64
CA LEU A 378 0.17 -11.35 13.82
C LEU A 378 1.43 -11.49 12.96
N GLY A 379 1.87 -10.42 12.30
CA GLY A 379 3.11 -10.42 11.54
C GLY A 379 4.32 -10.81 12.40
N TYR A 380 4.45 -10.23 13.58
CA TYR A 380 5.53 -10.57 14.51
C TYR A 380 5.52 -12.04 14.91
N ILE A 381 4.34 -12.59 15.23
CA ILE A 381 4.17 -14.02 15.55
C ILE A 381 4.59 -14.88 14.35
N VAL A 382 4.11 -14.58 13.16
CA VAL A 382 4.46 -15.32 11.93
C VAL A 382 5.96 -15.30 11.68
N PHE A 383 6.61 -14.13 11.72
CA PHE A 383 8.05 -14.02 11.53
C PHE A 383 8.87 -14.75 12.60
N ILE A 384 8.42 -14.74 13.86
CA ILE A 384 9.07 -15.53 14.94
C ILE A 384 8.92 -17.03 14.70
N ILE A 385 7.75 -17.51 14.29
CA ILE A 385 7.52 -18.92 13.95
C ILE A 385 8.45 -19.32 12.81
N ILE A 386 8.47 -18.57 11.71
CA ILE A 386 9.36 -18.84 10.57
C ILE A 386 10.83 -18.85 11.01
N LYS A 387 11.26 -17.86 11.81
CA LYS A 387 12.63 -17.75 12.30
C LYS A 387 13.04 -18.97 13.13
N LYS A 388 12.15 -19.47 14.01
CA LYS A 388 12.45 -20.59 14.90
C LYS A 388 12.38 -21.97 14.23
N THR A 389 11.56 -22.11 13.18
CA THR A 389 11.34 -23.41 12.52
C THR A 389 12.25 -23.61 11.32
N HIS A 390 12.30 -22.68 10.39
CA HIS A 390 13.01 -22.81 9.11
C HIS A 390 14.19 -21.83 8.96
N GLY A 391 14.29 -20.84 9.88
CA GLY A 391 15.24 -19.74 9.77
C GLY A 391 14.82 -18.72 8.71
N LEU A 392 14.65 -17.47 9.14
CA LEU A 392 14.17 -16.38 8.29
C LEU A 392 15.26 -15.73 7.43
N ARG A 393 16.50 -15.74 7.92
CA ARG A 393 17.65 -15.04 7.31
C ARG A 393 18.57 -16.00 6.58
N VAL A 394 19.16 -15.55 5.48
CA VAL A 394 20.23 -16.26 4.77
C VAL A 394 21.51 -16.30 5.62
N GLU A 395 22.44 -17.19 5.29
CA GLU A 395 23.76 -17.23 5.91
C GLU A 395 24.53 -15.93 5.63
N LYS A 396 25.39 -15.55 6.58
CA LYS A 396 26.19 -14.33 6.48
C LYS A 396 26.98 -14.22 5.18
N ARG A 397 27.56 -15.34 4.73
CA ARG A 397 28.31 -15.41 3.48
C ARG A 397 27.42 -15.04 2.28
N ILE A 398 26.24 -15.61 2.19
CA ILE A 398 25.27 -15.35 1.11
C ILE A 398 24.86 -13.86 1.10
N GLU A 399 24.61 -13.29 2.27
CA GLU A 399 24.30 -11.85 2.40
C GLU A 399 25.47 -10.96 1.94
N GLU A 400 26.72 -11.36 2.25
CA GLU A 400 27.93 -10.62 1.85
C GLU A 400 28.23 -10.77 0.36
N GLU A 401 28.01 -11.94 -0.24
CA GLU A 401 28.27 -12.22 -1.66
C GLU A 401 27.10 -11.79 -2.56
N GLY A 402 25.85 -11.87 -2.08
CA GLY A 402 24.62 -11.50 -2.80
C GLY A 402 23.65 -12.66 -2.96
N LEU A 403 22.34 -12.34 -2.89
CA LEU A 403 21.29 -13.36 -2.91
C LEU A 403 21.01 -13.90 -4.32
N ASP A 404 21.26 -13.13 -5.37
CA ASP A 404 20.87 -13.46 -6.73
C ASP A 404 21.40 -14.83 -7.17
N VAL A 405 22.69 -15.03 -7.03
CA VAL A 405 23.35 -16.29 -7.46
C VAL A 405 22.97 -17.47 -6.55
N TYR A 406 22.84 -17.23 -5.24
CA TYR A 406 22.60 -18.32 -4.29
C TYR A 406 21.15 -18.75 -4.20
N GLU A 407 20.22 -17.80 -4.28
CA GLU A 407 18.79 -18.09 -4.15
C GLU A 407 18.13 -18.39 -5.52
N HIS A 408 18.70 -17.88 -6.63
CA HIS A 408 18.08 -17.96 -7.97
C HIS A 408 18.99 -18.54 -9.05
N GLY A 409 20.31 -18.63 -8.83
CA GLY A 409 21.27 -19.10 -9.85
C GLY A 409 21.51 -18.13 -11.00
N GLU A 410 21.05 -16.89 -10.87
CA GLU A 410 21.07 -15.86 -11.91
C GLU A 410 21.61 -14.55 -11.35
N ALA A 411 22.11 -13.67 -12.22
CA ALA A 411 22.49 -12.32 -11.88
C ALA A 411 21.85 -11.34 -12.87
N CYS A 412 21.33 -10.21 -12.37
CA CYS A 412 20.77 -9.17 -13.24
C CYS A 412 21.84 -8.32 -13.94
N TYR A 413 23.03 -8.28 -13.38
CA TYR A 413 24.16 -7.50 -13.91
C TYR A 413 25.40 -8.39 -14.05
N ASN A 414 26.09 -8.24 -15.17
CA ASN A 414 27.34 -8.97 -15.50
C ASN A 414 28.56 -8.21 -14.94
#